data_a54e84623a8f88602b2902bd40cf86c5
#
_entry.id   a54e84623a8f88602b2902bd40cf86c5
#
_cell.length_a   1.000
_cell.length_b   1.000
_cell.length_c   1.000
_cell.angle_alpha   90.00
_cell.angle_beta   90.00
_cell.angle_gamma   90.00
#
_symmetry.space_group_name_H-M   'P 1'
#
loop_
_entity.id
_entity.type
_entity.pdbx_description
1 polymer ?
#
loop_
_entity_poly.entity_id
_entity_poly.type
_entity_poly.pdbx_seq_one_letter_code
_entity_poly.pdbx_strand_id
1 'polypeptide(L)'
;MPYTAVGDSGRNCVWDFSNLPVDSAEVIYLDYYATSLTDTMHIGLHREHANYYYHYANDTLWLTGFETSRTRVHYDEPVPWLRYPFAYGDSVIAPLLGTGQYCHRIPLSVEGKTIVRADACGRLLLPDMSVDSVLRVQSTMQYVERLQGKSQIQEDRYQWYSATCRYPLLETVC
;
A
#
# COMPACT_ATOMS: atom_id res chain seq x y z
N MET A 1 16.03 -10.34 -2.30
CA MET A 1 16.64 -9.54 -1.22
C MET A 1 16.53 -10.33 0.08
N PRO A 2 17.48 -10.24 1.03
CA PRO A 2 17.28 -10.88 2.33
C PRO A 2 16.07 -10.23 3.01
N TYR A 3 15.24 -11.05 3.66
CA TYR A 3 14.10 -10.59 4.45
C TYR A 3 14.61 -9.68 5.58
N THR A 4 14.16 -8.44 5.57
CA THR A 4 14.45 -7.51 6.66
C THR A 4 13.27 -7.57 7.64
N ALA A 5 13.54 -7.95 8.88
CA ALA A 5 12.51 -8.05 9.90
C ALA A 5 11.83 -6.68 10.10
N VAL A 6 10.52 -6.67 10.11
CA VAL A 6 9.71 -5.43 10.24
C VAL A 6 9.76 -4.80 11.63
N GLY A 7 10.41 -5.46 12.59
CA GLY A 7 10.58 -4.99 13.97
C GLY A 7 9.30 -5.06 14.80
N ASP A 8 9.39 -4.57 16.03
CA ASP A 8 8.31 -4.66 17.02
C ASP A 8 7.11 -3.79 16.66
N SER A 9 5.93 -4.20 17.15
CA SER A 9 4.70 -3.41 17.13
C SER A 9 4.45 -2.74 18.48
N GLY A 10 3.59 -1.73 18.51
CA GLY A 10 3.25 -1.01 19.74
C GLY A 10 3.66 0.46 19.73
N ARG A 11 3.80 1.03 20.93
CA ARG A 11 4.22 2.43 21.11
C ARG A 11 5.70 2.53 21.43
N ASN A 12 6.30 3.67 21.08
CA ASN A 12 7.70 3.98 21.35
C ASN A 12 8.68 2.97 20.73
N CYS A 13 8.30 2.38 19.59
CA CYS A 13 9.18 1.49 18.84
C CYS A 13 10.38 2.25 18.27
N VAL A 14 11.49 1.55 18.11
CA VAL A 14 12.66 2.04 17.37
C VAL A 14 12.94 1.02 16.28
N TRP A 15 12.83 1.46 15.04
CA TRP A 15 13.13 0.63 13.88
C TRP A 15 14.45 1.10 13.28
N ASP A 16 15.46 0.24 13.36
CA ASP A 16 16.80 0.56 12.86
C ASP A 16 17.03 -0.11 11.50
N PHE A 17 16.92 0.71 10.47
CA PHE A 17 17.23 0.39 9.09
C PHE A 17 18.41 1.19 8.56
N SER A 18 19.27 1.69 9.46
CA SER A 18 20.43 2.52 9.10
C SER A 18 21.46 1.78 8.22
N ASN A 19 21.44 0.44 8.24
CA ASN A 19 22.34 -0.39 7.46
C ASN A 19 21.71 -0.94 6.16
N LEU A 20 20.52 -0.46 5.77
CA LEU A 20 19.95 -0.88 4.48
C LEU A 20 20.81 -0.38 3.33
N PRO A 21 21.12 -1.25 2.34
CA PRO A 21 21.74 -0.77 1.12
C PRO A 21 20.78 0.15 0.39
N VAL A 22 21.25 1.34 0.03
CA VAL A 22 20.48 2.30 -0.77
C VAL A 22 20.77 2.01 -2.25
N ASP A 23 19.76 1.58 -2.99
CA ASP A 23 19.80 1.54 -4.44
C ASP A 23 19.13 2.80 -4.99
N SER A 24 19.92 3.67 -5.59
CA SER A 24 19.45 4.93 -6.14
C SER A 24 18.85 4.79 -7.56
N ALA A 25 18.76 3.59 -8.09
CA ALA A 25 18.33 3.36 -9.47
C ALA A 25 16.81 3.35 -9.64
N GLU A 26 16.06 3.08 -8.55
CA GLU A 26 14.59 3.08 -8.62
C GLU A 26 14.02 4.46 -8.34
N VAL A 27 13.25 4.98 -9.29
CA VAL A 27 12.49 6.23 -9.13
C VAL A 27 11.00 5.92 -9.05
N ILE A 28 10.35 6.41 -8.00
CA ILE A 28 8.91 6.28 -7.81
C ILE A 28 8.26 7.59 -8.27
N TYR A 29 7.24 7.48 -9.13
CA TYR A 29 6.47 8.62 -9.61
C TYR A 29 5.07 8.60 -9.00
N LEU A 30 4.64 9.77 -8.53
CA LEU A 30 3.29 10.03 -8.07
C LEU A 30 2.64 11.04 -9.02
N ASP A 31 1.66 10.58 -9.77
CA ASP A 31 0.85 11.44 -10.63
C ASP A 31 -0.44 11.81 -9.94
N TYR A 32 -0.74 13.10 -9.89
CA TYR A 32 -1.97 13.64 -9.34
C TYR A 32 -2.80 14.26 -10.46
N TYR A 33 -4.01 13.77 -10.67
CA TYR A 33 -4.94 14.37 -11.62
C TYR A 33 -6.31 14.56 -11.00
N ALA A 34 -6.83 15.78 -11.14
CA ALA A 34 -8.20 16.10 -10.78
C ALA A 34 -9.11 15.92 -11.99
N THR A 35 -10.24 15.24 -11.84
CA THR A 35 -11.30 15.29 -12.83
C THR A 35 -12.17 16.53 -12.56
N SER A 36 -12.40 17.33 -13.57
CA SER A 36 -13.07 18.64 -13.49
C SER A 36 -14.54 18.61 -13.01
N LEU A 37 -15.08 17.45 -12.70
CA LEU A 37 -16.50 17.25 -12.37
C LEU A 37 -16.76 16.83 -10.92
N THR A 38 -15.72 16.53 -10.14
CA THR A 38 -15.87 16.09 -8.74
C THR A 38 -14.68 16.56 -7.92
N ASP A 39 -14.87 16.80 -6.62
CA ASP A 39 -13.79 17.09 -5.67
C ASP A 39 -12.87 15.86 -5.41
N THR A 40 -12.88 14.92 -6.32
CA THR A 40 -12.11 13.67 -6.21
C THR A 40 -10.76 13.83 -6.87
N MET A 41 -9.70 13.65 -6.09
CA MET A 41 -8.33 13.62 -6.58
C MET A 41 -7.94 12.17 -6.92
N HIS A 42 -7.56 11.93 -8.16
CA HIS A 42 -6.99 10.65 -8.57
C HIS A 42 -5.48 10.67 -8.41
N ILE A 43 -4.93 9.57 -7.94
CA ILE A 43 -3.49 9.42 -7.69
C ILE A 43 -3.02 8.14 -8.37
N GLY A 44 -2.08 8.26 -9.29
CA GLY A 44 -1.34 7.15 -9.86
C GLY A 44 0.00 7.01 -9.15
N LEU A 45 0.26 5.87 -8.55
CA LEU A 45 1.55 5.50 -7.99
C LEU A 45 2.25 4.57 -8.97
N HIS A 46 3.31 5.05 -9.59
CA HIS A 46 4.10 4.31 -10.58
C HIS A 46 5.39 3.80 -9.97
N ARG A 47 5.58 2.49 -10.00
CA ARG A 47 6.80 1.79 -9.58
C ARG A 47 7.34 0.99 -10.76
N GLU A 48 8.58 0.53 -10.67
CA GLU A 48 9.26 -0.22 -11.75
C GLU A 48 8.43 -1.40 -12.30
N HIS A 49 7.69 -2.10 -11.44
CA HIS A 49 6.97 -3.31 -11.83
C HIS A 49 5.46 -3.24 -11.65
N ALA A 50 4.92 -2.17 -11.05
CA ALA A 50 3.49 -2.05 -10.78
C ALA A 50 3.01 -0.61 -10.66
N ASN A 51 1.85 -0.34 -11.23
CA ASN A 51 1.12 0.90 -11.06
C ASN A 51 -0.07 0.64 -10.16
N TYR A 52 -0.25 1.46 -9.13
CA TYR A 52 -1.41 1.43 -8.24
C TYR A 52 -2.26 2.67 -8.47
N TYR A 53 -3.57 2.49 -8.47
CA TYR A 53 -4.51 3.56 -8.75
C TYR A 53 -5.36 3.84 -7.51
N TYR A 54 -5.35 5.10 -7.08
CA TYR A 54 -6.10 5.56 -5.93
C TYR A 54 -6.99 6.74 -6.31
N HIS A 55 -8.02 6.99 -5.51
CA HIS A 55 -8.65 8.28 -5.42
C HIS A 55 -8.75 8.74 -3.97
N TYR A 56 -8.76 10.04 -3.76
CA TYR A 56 -8.96 10.65 -2.45
C TYR A 56 -10.30 11.37 -2.42
N ALA A 57 -11.16 10.98 -1.49
CA ALA A 57 -12.46 11.61 -1.27
C ALA A 57 -12.92 11.36 0.18
N ASN A 58 -13.56 12.34 0.79
CA ASN A 58 -14.14 12.24 2.14
C ASN A 58 -13.11 11.75 3.17
N ASP A 59 -11.95 12.40 3.22
CA ASP A 59 -10.83 12.07 4.10
C ASP A 59 -10.36 10.61 4.03
N THR A 60 -10.60 9.96 2.90
CA THR A 60 -10.21 8.56 2.70
C THR A 60 -9.45 8.42 1.38
N LEU A 61 -8.32 7.73 1.45
CA LEU A 61 -7.59 7.23 0.30
C LEU A 61 -8.18 5.87 -0.08
N TRP A 62 -8.71 5.77 -1.28
CA TRP A 62 -9.37 4.59 -1.81
C TRP A 62 -8.50 3.95 -2.88
N LEU A 63 -8.17 2.67 -2.73
CA LEU A 63 -7.50 1.89 -3.77
C LEU A 63 -8.54 1.39 -4.78
N THR A 64 -8.36 1.70 -6.06
CA THR A 64 -9.30 1.35 -7.12
C THR A 64 -8.81 0.21 -8.01
N GLY A 65 -7.54 -0.09 -7.98
CA GLY A 65 -6.96 -1.17 -8.78
C GLY A 65 -5.45 -1.09 -8.89
N PHE A 66 -4.89 -2.02 -9.63
CA PHE A 66 -3.46 -2.04 -9.94
C PHE A 66 -3.20 -2.62 -11.33
N GLU A 67 -2.02 -2.32 -11.86
CA GLU A 67 -1.54 -2.86 -13.14
C GLU A 67 -0.06 -3.20 -13.04
N THR A 68 0.30 -4.36 -13.54
CA THR A 68 1.67 -4.80 -13.75
C THR A 68 1.90 -5.02 -15.25
N SER A 69 3.11 -5.43 -15.64
CA SER A 69 3.38 -5.80 -17.04
C SER A 69 2.49 -6.93 -17.59
N ARG A 70 1.88 -7.72 -16.71
CA ARG A 70 1.08 -8.89 -17.12
C ARG A 70 -0.35 -8.86 -16.60
N THR A 71 -0.63 -8.18 -15.51
CA THR A 71 -1.91 -8.26 -14.81
C THR A 71 -2.49 -6.86 -14.66
N ARG A 72 -3.77 -6.70 -14.98
CA ARG A 72 -4.55 -5.52 -14.66
C ARG A 72 -5.76 -5.95 -13.86
N VAL A 73 -5.97 -5.33 -12.70
CA VAL A 73 -7.13 -5.55 -11.84
C VAL A 73 -7.79 -4.22 -11.54
N HIS A 74 -9.10 -4.19 -11.67
CA HIS A 74 -9.95 -3.11 -11.19
C HIS A 74 -10.84 -3.66 -10.07
N TYR A 75 -10.92 -2.97 -8.95
CA TYR A 75 -11.80 -3.35 -7.86
C TYR A 75 -13.23 -2.88 -8.15
N ASP A 76 -14.19 -3.78 -7.98
CA ASP A 76 -15.60 -3.52 -8.26
C ASP A 76 -16.14 -2.40 -7.35
N GLU A 77 -15.69 -2.42 -6.08
CA GLU A 77 -15.87 -1.33 -5.13
C GLU A 77 -14.50 -0.83 -4.68
N PRO A 78 -14.27 0.49 -4.63
CA PRO A 78 -13.02 1.04 -4.12
C PRO A 78 -12.74 0.58 -2.69
N VAL A 79 -11.52 0.13 -2.44
CA VAL A 79 -11.08 -0.40 -1.15
C VAL A 79 -10.55 0.74 -0.29
N PRO A 80 -11.10 1.00 0.91
CA PRO A 80 -10.58 2.03 1.79
C PRO A 80 -9.17 1.63 2.26
N TRP A 81 -8.17 2.40 1.81
CA TRP A 81 -6.75 2.13 2.10
C TRP A 81 -6.30 2.87 3.36
N LEU A 82 -6.56 4.17 3.44
CA LEU A 82 -6.25 5.00 4.61
C LEU A 82 -7.40 5.99 4.84
N ARG A 83 -7.87 6.10 6.06
CA ARG A 83 -8.86 7.09 6.48
C ARG A 83 -8.18 8.13 7.38
N TYR A 84 -8.27 9.40 7.03
CA TYR A 84 -7.63 10.48 7.78
C TYR A 84 -8.61 11.16 8.76
N PRO A 85 -8.16 11.55 9.97
CA PRO A 85 -6.85 11.20 10.54
C PRO A 85 -6.73 9.71 10.83
N PHE A 86 -5.51 9.15 10.69
CA PHE A 86 -5.22 7.76 11.00
C PHE A 86 -4.15 7.71 12.08
N ALA A 87 -4.43 7.10 13.20
CA ALA A 87 -3.61 7.12 14.40
C ALA A 87 -3.34 5.69 14.91
N TYR A 88 -2.33 5.56 15.77
CA TYR A 88 -1.99 4.28 16.39
C TYR A 88 -3.22 3.62 17.05
N GLY A 89 -3.49 2.38 16.65
CA GLY A 89 -4.63 1.58 17.10
C GLY A 89 -5.82 1.59 16.13
N ASP A 90 -5.85 2.52 15.18
CA ASP A 90 -6.90 2.55 14.16
C ASP A 90 -6.76 1.38 13.19
N SER A 91 -7.90 0.90 12.71
CA SER A 91 -7.95 -0.17 11.72
C SER A 91 -9.16 -0.04 10.79
N VAL A 92 -8.99 -0.52 9.56
CA VAL A 92 -10.06 -0.64 8.56
C VAL A 92 -10.05 -2.06 8.03
N ILE A 93 -11.23 -2.66 7.91
CA ILE A 93 -11.41 -3.97 7.26
C ILE A 93 -12.43 -3.77 6.15
N ALA A 94 -12.10 -4.23 4.95
CA ALA A 94 -12.96 -4.09 3.80
C ALA A 94 -12.94 -5.35 2.93
N PRO A 95 -14.04 -5.67 2.23
CA PRO A 95 -14.02 -6.69 1.19
C PRO A 95 -13.09 -6.25 0.05
N LEU A 96 -12.48 -7.24 -0.59
CA LEU A 96 -11.66 -7.09 -1.78
C LEU A 96 -12.31 -7.90 -2.90
N LEU A 97 -13.00 -7.23 -3.79
CA LEU A 97 -13.64 -7.82 -4.96
C LEU A 97 -13.16 -7.09 -6.19
N GLY A 98 -12.74 -7.83 -7.21
CA GLY A 98 -12.28 -7.20 -8.42
C GLY A 98 -12.19 -8.17 -9.60
N THR A 99 -12.18 -7.56 -10.76
CA THR A 99 -12.06 -8.26 -12.03
C THR A 99 -10.91 -7.68 -12.84
N GLY A 100 -10.39 -8.47 -13.75
CA GLY A 100 -9.28 -8.03 -14.56
C GLY A 100 -8.88 -8.98 -15.65
N GLN A 101 -7.65 -8.81 -16.11
CA GLN A 101 -7.07 -9.61 -17.18
C GLN A 101 -5.61 -9.94 -16.89
N TYR A 102 -5.23 -11.15 -17.22
CA TYR A 102 -3.84 -11.59 -17.28
C TYR A 102 -3.39 -11.64 -18.73
N CYS A 103 -2.20 -11.09 -19.02
CA CYS A 103 -1.64 -10.95 -20.36
C CYS A 103 -2.63 -10.34 -21.37
N HIS A 104 -3.48 -9.39 -20.92
CA HIS A 104 -4.49 -8.68 -21.72
C HIS A 104 -5.53 -9.59 -22.42
N ARG A 105 -5.66 -10.85 -22.03
CA ARG A 105 -6.52 -11.82 -22.71
C ARG A 105 -7.30 -12.74 -21.78
N ILE A 106 -6.68 -13.20 -20.71
CA ILE A 106 -7.26 -14.23 -19.85
C ILE A 106 -8.03 -13.53 -18.73
N PRO A 107 -9.33 -13.78 -18.60
CA PRO A 107 -10.12 -13.21 -17.49
C PRO A 107 -9.55 -13.62 -16.13
N LEU A 108 -9.53 -12.68 -15.21
CA LEU A 108 -9.05 -12.83 -13.85
C LEU A 108 -10.09 -12.24 -12.91
N SER A 109 -10.33 -12.89 -11.77
CA SER A 109 -11.08 -12.30 -10.66
C SER A 109 -10.36 -12.51 -9.35
N VAL A 110 -10.55 -11.56 -8.44
CA VAL A 110 -10.03 -11.60 -7.07
C VAL A 110 -11.18 -11.44 -6.09
N GLU A 111 -11.17 -12.24 -5.02
CA GLU A 111 -12.20 -12.21 -3.99
C GLU A 111 -11.57 -12.45 -2.62
N GLY A 112 -11.78 -11.55 -1.69
CA GLY A 112 -11.20 -11.66 -0.36
C GLY A 112 -11.47 -10.46 0.53
N LYS A 113 -10.46 -10.08 1.30
CA LYS A 113 -10.52 -8.93 2.22
C LYS A 113 -9.18 -8.24 2.34
N THR A 114 -9.27 -6.98 2.72
CA THR A 114 -8.12 -6.16 3.13
C THR A 114 -8.28 -5.76 4.59
N ILE A 115 -7.19 -5.81 5.33
CA ILE A 115 -7.09 -5.33 6.71
C ILE A 115 -5.98 -4.30 6.73
N VAL A 116 -6.28 -3.07 7.11
CA VAL A 116 -5.30 -2.00 7.29
C VAL A 116 -5.30 -1.58 8.74
N ARG A 117 -4.13 -1.53 9.39
CA ARG A 117 -3.99 -1.24 10.80
C ARG A 117 -2.78 -0.32 11.05
N ALA A 118 -2.97 0.72 11.86
CA ALA A 118 -1.87 1.45 12.45
C ALA A 118 -1.36 0.69 13.68
N ASP A 119 -0.42 -0.22 13.49
CA ASP A 119 -0.01 -1.22 14.49
C ASP A 119 1.14 -0.77 15.38
N ALA A 120 1.84 0.29 15.01
CA ALA A 120 2.95 0.80 15.79
C ALA A 120 3.24 2.28 15.55
N CYS A 121 3.86 2.93 16.55
CA CYS A 121 4.40 4.29 16.41
C CYS A 121 5.72 4.43 17.15
N GLY A 122 6.63 5.29 16.62
CA GLY A 122 7.93 5.44 17.21
C GLY A 122 8.92 6.24 16.37
N ARG A 123 10.17 5.80 16.38
CA ARG A 123 11.30 6.40 15.65
C ARG A 123 11.79 5.46 14.57
N LEU A 124 12.04 6.01 13.39
CA LEU A 124 12.61 5.30 12.24
C LEU A 124 14.04 5.83 11.99
N LEU A 125 15.01 4.91 11.97
CA LEU A 125 16.39 5.18 11.60
C LEU A 125 16.63 4.66 10.18
N LEU A 126 16.98 5.53 9.25
CA LEU A 126 17.35 5.22 7.88
C LEU A 126 18.84 5.56 7.66
N PRO A 127 19.48 5.10 6.58
CA PRO A 127 20.90 5.33 6.34
C PRO A 127 21.34 6.79 6.48
N ASP A 128 20.52 7.72 5.98
CA ASP A 128 20.89 9.14 5.92
C ASP A 128 20.06 10.03 6.85
N MET A 129 19.08 9.46 7.58
CA MET A 129 18.17 10.26 8.40
C MET A 129 17.55 9.48 9.55
N SER A 130 17.16 10.22 10.59
CA SER A 130 16.33 9.73 11.69
C SER A 130 15.05 10.54 11.77
N VAL A 131 13.91 9.86 11.85
CA VAL A 131 12.59 10.50 11.89
C VAL A 131 11.84 10.07 13.12
N ASP A 132 11.42 11.02 13.94
CA ASP A 132 10.59 10.83 15.11
C ASP A 132 9.10 10.87 14.74
N SER A 133 8.27 10.35 15.63
CA SER A 133 6.80 10.38 15.50
C SER A 133 6.29 9.73 14.21
N VAL A 134 6.93 8.63 13.82
CA VAL A 134 6.54 7.83 12.69
C VAL A 134 5.42 6.88 13.07
N LEU A 135 4.40 6.77 12.21
CA LEU A 135 3.32 5.80 12.30
C LEU A 135 3.60 4.64 11.35
N ARG A 136 3.60 3.40 11.84
CA ARG A 136 3.64 2.22 10.99
C ARG A 136 2.23 1.75 10.70
N VAL A 137 1.94 1.56 9.42
CA VAL A 137 0.70 0.99 8.93
C VAL A 137 0.99 -0.38 8.33
N GLN A 138 0.35 -1.41 8.87
CA GLN A 138 0.32 -2.75 8.29
C GLN A 138 -0.93 -2.88 7.44
N SER A 139 -0.78 -3.32 6.20
CA SER A 139 -1.89 -3.75 5.36
C SER A 139 -1.72 -5.22 4.98
N THR A 140 -2.77 -6.00 5.18
CA THR A 140 -2.84 -7.41 4.81
C THR A 140 -3.93 -7.59 3.79
N MET A 141 -3.58 -8.07 2.60
CA MET A 141 -4.54 -8.50 1.59
C MET A 141 -4.59 -10.02 1.58
N GLN A 142 -5.77 -10.58 1.81
CA GLN A 142 -6.03 -12.02 1.76
C GLN A 142 -7.12 -12.28 0.73
N TYR A 143 -6.78 -12.92 -0.37
CA TYR A 143 -7.74 -13.16 -1.45
C TYR A 143 -7.49 -14.45 -2.22
N VAL A 144 -8.53 -14.92 -2.87
CA VAL A 144 -8.48 -15.99 -3.85
C VAL A 144 -8.44 -15.36 -5.23
N GLU A 145 -7.37 -15.63 -5.96
CA GLU A 145 -7.25 -15.32 -7.37
C GLU A 145 -7.81 -16.49 -8.21
N ARG A 146 -8.65 -16.18 -9.18
CA ARG A 146 -9.20 -17.14 -10.14
C ARG A 146 -8.68 -16.81 -11.54
N LEU A 147 -7.63 -17.52 -11.93
CA LEU A 147 -6.99 -17.45 -13.24
C LEU A 147 -6.74 -18.89 -13.71
N GLN A 148 -7.55 -19.46 -14.57
CA GLN A 148 -7.43 -20.87 -15.02
C GLN A 148 -7.37 -21.91 -13.86
N GLY A 149 -7.56 -21.49 -12.63
CA GLY A 149 -7.49 -22.24 -11.39
C GLY A 149 -7.79 -21.32 -10.22
N LYS A 150 -7.53 -21.79 -9.01
CA LYS A 150 -7.68 -21.00 -7.77
C LYS A 150 -6.36 -20.97 -7.04
N SER A 151 -5.88 -19.78 -6.75
CA SER A 151 -4.69 -19.54 -5.90
C SER A 151 -5.09 -18.71 -4.69
N GLN A 152 -4.67 -19.12 -3.51
CA GLN A 152 -4.80 -18.29 -2.31
C GLN A 152 -3.57 -17.42 -2.20
N ILE A 153 -3.78 -16.13 -2.05
CA ILE A 153 -2.72 -15.14 -1.94
C ILE A 153 -2.90 -14.38 -0.63
N GLN A 154 -1.81 -14.23 0.08
CA GLN A 154 -1.69 -13.29 1.19
C GLN A 154 -0.49 -12.39 0.91
N GLU A 155 -0.70 -11.10 1.01
CA GLU A 155 0.34 -10.09 0.95
C GLU A 155 0.27 -9.26 2.23
N ASP A 156 1.38 -9.19 2.93
CA ASP A 156 1.55 -8.32 4.09
C ASP A 156 2.51 -7.19 3.71
N ARG A 157 2.06 -5.95 3.92
CA ARG A 157 2.81 -4.75 3.60
C ARG A 157 2.92 -3.89 4.85
N TYR A 158 4.10 -3.38 5.11
CA TYR A 158 4.37 -2.45 6.21
C TYR A 158 4.91 -1.15 5.65
N GLN A 159 4.30 -0.06 6.07
CA GLN A 159 4.62 1.27 5.58
C GLN A 159 4.81 2.23 6.76
N TRP A 160 5.90 2.98 6.75
CA TRP A 160 6.24 3.95 7.79
C TRP A 160 5.97 5.37 7.29
N TYR A 161 5.02 6.05 7.93
CA TYR A 161 4.57 7.38 7.56
C TYR A 161 5.03 8.43 8.56
N SER A 162 5.42 9.61 8.06
CA SER A 162 5.58 10.82 8.87
C SER A 162 4.48 11.83 8.56
N ALA A 163 4.22 12.73 9.50
CA ALA A 163 3.23 13.79 9.30
C ALA A 163 3.61 14.80 8.20
N THR A 164 4.88 14.83 7.81
CA THR A 164 5.42 15.79 6.83
C THR A 164 5.51 15.24 5.41
N CYS A 165 5.32 13.92 5.24
CA CYS A 165 5.43 13.28 3.93
C CYS A 165 4.14 12.51 3.62
N ARG A 166 3.58 12.76 2.44
CA ARG A 166 2.36 12.08 1.96
C ARG A 166 2.61 10.65 1.47
N TYR A 167 3.87 10.30 1.28
CA TYR A 167 4.33 8.98 0.84
C TYR A 167 5.05 8.28 2.02
N PRO A 168 5.00 6.96 2.14
CA PRO A 168 5.73 6.27 3.19
C PRO A 168 7.24 6.48 3.03
N LEU A 169 7.93 6.73 4.14
CA LEU A 169 9.39 6.87 4.19
C LEU A 169 10.09 5.54 3.92
N LEU A 170 9.45 4.45 4.27
CA LEU A 170 9.91 3.09 4.08
C LEU A 170 8.72 2.17 3.83
N GLU A 171 8.90 1.18 2.99
CA GLU A 171 7.93 0.11 2.77
C GLU A 171 8.62 -1.25 2.69
N THR A 172 7.97 -2.26 3.26
CA THR A 172 8.35 -3.67 3.07
C THR A 172 7.13 -4.49 2.65
N VAL A 173 7.33 -5.48 1.79
CA VAL A 173 6.29 -6.39 1.32
C VAL A 173 6.75 -7.82 1.55
N CYS A 174 5.87 -8.67 2.10
CA CYS A 174 6.12 -10.08 2.40
C CYS A 174 5.10 -10.98 1.72
#